data_6fbb4d86acc2737af0ec10c05a19e08e
#
_entry.id   6fbb4d86acc2737af0ec10c05a19e08e
#
_cell.length_a   1.000
_cell.length_b   1.000
_cell.length_c   1.000
_cell.angle_alpha   90.00
_cell.angle_beta   90.00
_cell.angle_gamma   90.00
#
_symmetry.space_group_name_H-M   'P 1'
#
loop_
_entity.id
_entity.type
_entity.pdbx_description
1 polymer ?
#
loop_
_entity_poly.entity_id
_entity_poly.type
_entity_poly.pdbx_seq_one_letter_code
_entity_poly.pdbx_strand_id
1 'polypeptide(L)'
;MDRTAALEQIRAARVARGVSYEDLGKAIGTKDPTYLAAALHGQHRLSADEAKNLAAAVGVPVETAMVTTAMPLRTEFPLTTDPFKYRLMELVGVYGDALRERCNELFGDGILSAIDCVVKLEKKGERGVLTIDAKFLHYKEF
;
A
#
# COMPACT_ATOMS: atom_id res chain seq x y z
N MET A 1 17.49 13.94 -10.05
CA MET A 1 16.44 14.17 -9.04
C MET A 1 16.47 13.02 -8.05
N ASP A 2 16.47 13.33 -6.78
CA ASP A 2 16.35 12.35 -5.72
C ASP A 2 15.01 11.59 -5.82
N ARG A 3 15.01 10.30 -5.43
CA ARG A 3 13.81 9.43 -5.51
C ARG A 3 12.63 9.99 -4.73
N THR A 4 12.88 10.50 -3.52
CA THR A 4 11.83 11.08 -2.68
C THR A 4 11.19 12.28 -3.37
N ALA A 5 11.98 13.20 -3.89
CA ALA A 5 11.50 14.36 -4.62
C ALA A 5 10.72 13.96 -5.89
N ALA A 6 11.17 12.93 -6.62
CA ALA A 6 10.45 12.43 -7.79
C ALA A 6 9.09 11.84 -7.42
N LEU A 7 9.01 11.05 -6.34
CA LEU A 7 7.73 10.51 -5.85
C LEU A 7 6.77 11.61 -5.37
N GLU A 8 7.28 12.65 -4.72
CA GLU A 8 6.49 13.82 -4.34
C GLU A 8 5.96 14.56 -5.58
N GLN A 9 6.78 14.77 -6.60
CA GLN A 9 6.37 15.39 -7.85
C GLN A 9 5.25 14.60 -8.52
N ILE A 10 5.33 13.27 -8.57
CA ILE A 10 4.28 12.42 -9.15
C ILE A 10 2.97 12.58 -8.37
N ARG A 11 3.02 12.53 -7.04
CA ARG A 11 1.81 12.71 -6.19
C ARG A 11 1.21 14.09 -6.37
N ALA A 12 2.03 15.14 -6.40
CA ALA A 12 1.59 16.50 -6.62
C ALA A 12 0.94 16.68 -8.01
N ALA A 13 1.54 16.13 -9.05
CA ALA A 13 1.00 16.17 -10.41
C ALA A 13 -0.36 15.45 -10.52
N ARG A 14 -0.50 14.29 -9.84
CA ARG A 14 -1.78 13.57 -9.75
C ARG A 14 -2.87 14.47 -9.14
N VAL A 15 -2.57 15.09 -8.01
CA VAL A 15 -3.52 15.98 -7.32
C VAL A 15 -3.86 17.19 -8.18
N ALA A 16 -2.88 17.84 -8.79
CA ALA A 16 -3.08 19.01 -9.64
C ALA A 16 -3.97 18.72 -10.85
N ARG A 17 -3.95 17.50 -11.37
CA ARG A 17 -4.82 17.06 -12.47
C ARG A 17 -6.16 16.49 -12.02
N GLY A 18 -6.41 16.37 -10.73
CA GLY A 18 -7.63 15.78 -10.18
C GLY A 18 -7.79 14.28 -10.49
N VAL A 19 -6.69 13.56 -10.73
CA VAL A 19 -6.72 12.12 -11.02
C VAL A 19 -6.85 11.34 -9.73
N SER A 20 -7.96 10.61 -9.55
CA SER A 20 -8.15 9.71 -8.41
C SER A 20 -7.26 8.46 -8.55
N TYR A 21 -7.07 7.72 -7.46
CA TYR A 21 -6.35 6.44 -7.54
C TYR A 21 -7.16 5.39 -8.32
N GLU A 22 -8.48 5.44 -8.27
CA GLU A 22 -9.36 4.60 -9.10
C GLU A 22 -9.15 4.87 -10.60
N ASP A 23 -9.14 6.14 -11.00
CA ASP A 23 -8.88 6.53 -12.39
C ASP A 23 -7.47 6.15 -12.83
N LEU A 24 -6.50 6.34 -11.94
CA LEU A 24 -5.11 5.95 -12.20
C LEU A 24 -4.99 4.43 -12.37
N GLY A 25 -5.70 3.65 -11.56
CA GLY A 25 -5.76 2.20 -11.68
C GLY A 25 -6.24 1.73 -13.04
N LYS A 26 -7.27 2.35 -13.57
CA LYS A 26 -7.80 2.08 -14.91
C LYS A 26 -6.79 2.47 -16.01
N ALA A 27 -6.11 3.61 -15.84
CA ALA A 27 -5.15 4.12 -16.81
C ALA A 27 -3.88 3.24 -16.94
N ILE A 28 -3.44 2.62 -15.86
CA ILE A 28 -2.18 1.85 -15.85
C ILE A 28 -2.36 0.33 -15.87
N GLY A 29 -3.58 -0.18 -16.08
CA GLY A 29 -3.82 -1.61 -16.29
C GLY A 29 -4.56 -2.31 -15.15
N THR A 30 -5.59 -1.69 -14.57
CA THR A 30 -6.48 -2.27 -13.55
C THR A 30 -5.80 -2.64 -12.22
N LYS A 31 -4.82 -1.86 -11.80
CA LYS A 31 -4.16 -2.01 -10.50
C LYS A 31 -5.08 -1.53 -9.37
N ASP A 32 -5.03 -2.20 -8.24
CA ASP A 32 -5.78 -1.78 -7.03
C ASP A 32 -5.35 -0.37 -6.58
N PRO A 33 -6.31 0.53 -6.23
CA PRO A 33 -5.99 1.90 -5.82
C PRO A 33 -5.08 1.99 -4.59
N THR A 34 -5.23 1.08 -3.61
CA THR A 34 -4.38 1.06 -2.42
C THR A 34 -2.95 0.65 -2.75
N TYR A 35 -2.77 -0.32 -3.65
CA TYR A 35 -1.45 -0.71 -4.16
C TYR A 35 -0.77 0.47 -4.86
N LEU A 36 -1.51 1.22 -5.68
CA LEU A 36 -0.98 2.39 -6.38
C LEU A 36 -0.55 3.48 -5.41
N ALA A 37 -1.36 3.75 -4.39
CA ALA A 37 -0.97 4.70 -3.35
C ALA A 37 0.34 4.27 -2.69
N ALA A 38 0.49 2.99 -2.33
CA ALA A 38 1.73 2.46 -1.77
C ALA A 38 2.92 2.59 -2.75
N ALA A 39 2.70 2.35 -4.05
CA ALA A 39 3.74 2.52 -5.07
C ALA A 39 4.19 3.98 -5.20
N LEU A 40 3.25 4.94 -5.15
CA LEU A 40 3.56 6.37 -5.19
C LEU A 40 4.20 6.90 -3.90
N HIS A 41 4.17 6.13 -2.82
CA HIS A 41 4.96 6.37 -1.61
C HIS A 41 6.29 5.57 -1.59
N GLY A 42 6.60 4.84 -2.66
CA GLY A 42 7.83 4.06 -2.77
C GLY A 42 7.82 2.74 -1.99
N GLN A 43 6.67 2.36 -1.41
CA GLN A 43 6.50 1.15 -0.59
C GLN A 43 6.17 -0.10 -1.40
N HIS A 44 5.76 0.06 -2.64
CA HIS A 44 5.62 -0.97 -3.67
C HIS A 44 6.23 -0.49 -4.97
N ARG A 45 6.31 -1.35 -5.97
CA ARG A 45 6.88 -1.02 -7.26
C ARG A 45 5.90 -1.27 -8.40
N LEU A 46 6.07 -0.52 -9.47
CA LEU A 46 5.40 -0.73 -10.74
C LEU A 46 6.34 -1.39 -11.75
N SER A 47 5.78 -2.03 -12.77
CA SER A 47 6.56 -2.43 -13.95
C SER A 47 6.95 -1.21 -14.78
N ALA A 48 7.88 -1.39 -15.72
CA ALA A 48 8.31 -0.32 -16.60
C ALA A 48 7.15 0.22 -17.47
N ASP A 49 6.26 -0.65 -17.93
CA ASP A 49 5.12 -0.23 -18.74
C ASP A 49 4.05 0.49 -17.90
N GLU A 50 3.80 0.02 -16.69
CA GLU A 50 2.93 0.73 -15.74
C GLU A 50 3.48 2.12 -15.39
N ALA A 51 4.79 2.26 -15.22
CA ALA A 51 5.43 3.56 -14.97
C ALA A 51 5.29 4.53 -16.16
N LYS A 52 5.39 4.04 -17.39
CA LYS A 52 5.13 4.84 -18.60
C LYS A 52 3.67 5.31 -18.65
N ASN A 53 2.72 4.42 -18.37
CA ASN A 53 1.31 4.75 -18.33
C ASN A 53 0.99 5.74 -17.20
N LEU A 54 1.64 5.60 -16.04
CA LEU A 54 1.59 6.57 -14.94
C LEU A 54 2.05 7.96 -15.41
N ALA A 55 3.21 8.03 -16.08
CA ALA A 55 3.75 9.29 -16.61
C ALA A 55 2.74 10.01 -17.51
N ALA A 56 2.12 9.28 -18.42
CA ALA A 56 1.09 9.84 -19.32
C ALA A 56 -0.16 10.30 -18.54
N ALA A 57 -0.64 9.50 -17.60
CA ALA A 57 -1.85 9.79 -16.82
C ALA A 57 -1.72 11.05 -15.95
N VAL A 58 -0.57 11.25 -15.31
CA VAL A 58 -0.35 12.40 -14.41
C VAL A 58 0.46 13.53 -15.03
N GLY A 59 1.00 13.34 -16.26
CA GLY A 59 1.71 14.38 -17.01
C GLY A 59 3.09 14.73 -16.46
N VAL A 60 3.84 13.75 -16.02
CA VAL A 60 5.25 13.92 -15.66
C VAL A 60 6.15 13.28 -16.74
N PRO A 61 7.43 13.66 -16.80
CA PRO A 61 8.39 12.95 -17.65
C PRO A 61 8.48 11.46 -17.32
N VAL A 62 8.68 10.61 -18.33
CA VAL A 62 8.80 9.14 -18.13
C VAL A 62 9.94 8.83 -17.16
N GLU A 63 11.06 9.53 -17.25
CA GLU A 63 12.22 9.38 -16.39
C GLU A 63 11.86 9.60 -14.91
N THR A 64 11.00 10.57 -14.64
CA THR A 64 10.47 10.82 -13.28
C THR A 64 9.63 9.66 -12.80
N ALA A 65 8.74 9.12 -13.64
CA ALA A 65 7.88 8.00 -13.26
C ALA A 65 8.65 6.69 -13.09
N MET A 66 9.77 6.51 -13.78
CA MET A 66 10.60 5.30 -13.68
C MET A 66 11.15 5.04 -12.27
N VAL A 67 11.18 6.04 -11.38
CA VAL A 67 11.58 5.83 -9.97
C VAL A 67 10.65 4.85 -9.23
N THR A 68 9.40 4.69 -9.72
CA THR A 68 8.44 3.73 -9.15
C THR A 68 8.78 2.26 -9.44
N THR A 69 9.71 1.99 -10.35
CA THR A 69 10.18 0.63 -10.65
C THR A 69 11.27 0.15 -9.69
N ALA A 70 11.84 1.05 -8.90
CA ALA A 70 12.93 0.74 -7.99
C ALA A 70 12.48 -0.13 -6.81
N MET A 71 13.44 -0.79 -6.16
CA MET A 71 13.20 -1.61 -4.96
C MET A 71 12.39 -0.83 -3.91
N PRO A 72 11.31 -1.42 -3.36
CA PRO A 72 10.49 -0.74 -2.37
C PRO A 72 11.24 -0.32 -1.10
N LEU A 73 10.85 0.83 -0.55
CA LEU A 73 11.26 1.31 0.77
C LEU A 73 10.20 0.93 1.81
N ARG A 74 10.61 0.82 3.06
CA ARG A 74 9.69 0.62 4.18
C ARG A 74 9.48 1.93 4.93
N THR A 75 8.30 2.04 5.57
CA THR A 75 8.01 3.18 6.45
C THR A 75 8.98 3.18 7.63
N GLU A 76 9.53 4.34 7.94
CA GLU A 76 10.39 4.53 9.11
C GLU A 76 9.57 4.66 10.40
N PHE A 77 10.15 4.25 11.50
CA PHE A 77 9.58 4.44 12.83
C PHE A 77 10.18 5.70 13.51
N PRO A 78 9.46 6.36 14.43
CA PRO A 78 8.18 5.96 15.02
C PRO A 78 6.97 6.31 14.14
N LEU A 79 5.90 5.51 14.23
CA LEU A 79 4.63 5.72 13.52
C LEU A 79 3.65 6.61 14.28
N THR A 80 4.06 7.15 15.43
CA THR A 80 3.18 7.84 16.40
C THR A 80 2.85 9.29 16.03
N THR A 81 3.54 9.87 15.04
CA THR A 81 3.35 11.26 14.63
C THR A 81 2.15 11.47 13.70
N ASP A 82 1.65 10.41 13.08
CA ASP A 82 0.48 10.44 12.21
C ASP A 82 -0.72 9.82 12.93
N PRO A 83 -1.82 10.57 13.19
CA PRO A 83 -2.98 10.04 13.89
C PRO A 83 -3.62 8.84 13.23
N PHE A 84 -3.62 8.75 11.89
CA PHE A 84 -4.18 7.62 11.16
C PHE A 84 -3.35 6.34 11.38
N LYS A 85 -2.04 6.41 11.22
CA LYS A 85 -1.14 5.26 11.45
C LYS A 85 -1.17 4.82 12.92
N TYR A 86 -1.22 5.78 13.84
CA TYR A 86 -1.33 5.50 15.27
C TYR A 86 -2.63 4.74 15.61
N ARG A 87 -3.75 5.09 14.96
CA ARG A 87 -5.03 4.37 15.16
C ARG A 87 -4.98 2.93 14.66
N LEU A 88 -4.25 2.65 13.58
CA LEU A 88 -4.02 1.27 13.14
C LEU A 88 -3.20 0.48 14.16
N MET A 89 -2.17 1.09 14.76
CA MET A 89 -1.41 0.45 15.86
C MET A 89 -2.29 0.23 17.10
N GLU A 90 -3.15 1.18 17.44
CA GLU A 90 -4.09 1.11 18.56
C GLU A 90 -5.09 -0.05 18.38
N LEU A 91 -5.54 -0.32 17.15
CA LEU A 91 -6.40 -1.48 16.85
C LEU A 91 -5.71 -2.80 17.19
N VAL A 92 -4.42 -2.92 16.98
CA VAL A 92 -3.62 -4.09 17.40
C VAL A 92 -3.61 -4.20 18.93
N GLY A 93 -3.50 -3.08 19.65
CA GLY A 93 -3.59 -3.07 21.12
C GLY A 93 -4.95 -3.49 21.66
N VAL A 94 -6.02 -3.19 20.92
CA VAL A 94 -7.40 -3.52 21.32
C VAL A 94 -7.81 -4.94 20.93
N TYR A 95 -7.42 -5.40 19.75
CA TYR A 95 -7.88 -6.65 19.16
C TYR A 95 -6.79 -7.70 18.94
N GLY A 96 -5.52 -7.37 19.17
CA GLY A 96 -4.40 -8.24 18.83
C GLY A 96 -4.49 -9.62 19.45
N ASP A 97 -4.79 -9.71 20.74
CA ASP A 97 -4.92 -10.99 21.44
C ASP A 97 -6.13 -11.79 20.93
N ALA A 98 -7.26 -11.13 20.70
CA ALA A 98 -8.44 -11.77 20.14
C ALA A 98 -8.20 -12.29 18.70
N LEU A 99 -7.51 -11.53 17.88
CA LEU A 99 -7.13 -11.94 16.53
C LEU A 99 -6.15 -13.11 16.57
N ARG A 100 -5.20 -13.10 17.51
CA ARG A 100 -4.27 -14.21 17.73
C ARG A 100 -5.02 -15.49 18.09
N GLU A 101 -5.93 -15.42 19.05
CA GLU A 101 -6.71 -16.58 19.50
C GLU A 101 -7.60 -17.13 18.37
N ARG A 102 -8.26 -16.26 17.63
CA ARG A 102 -9.08 -16.66 16.48
C ARG A 102 -8.22 -17.28 15.36
N CYS A 103 -7.06 -16.74 15.10
CA CYS A 103 -6.12 -17.29 14.13
C CYS A 103 -5.67 -18.70 14.54
N ASN A 104 -5.32 -18.90 15.81
CA ASN A 104 -4.93 -20.20 16.33
C ASN A 104 -6.08 -21.23 16.24
N GLU A 105 -7.31 -20.81 16.51
CA GLU A 105 -8.50 -21.66 16.39
C GLU A 105 -8.74 -22.10 14.93
N LEU A 106 -8.60 -21.17 13.98
CA LEU A 106 -8.90 -21.41 12.56
C LEU A 106 -7.77 -22.17 11.83
N PHE A 107 -6.52 -21.91 12.17
CA PHE A 107 -5.35 -22.35 11.40
C PHE A 107 -4.30 -23.11 12.21
N GLY A 108 -4.30 -23.00 13.52
CA GLY A 108 -3.20 -23.44 14.36
C GLY A 108 -2.16 -22.35 14.60
N ASP A 109 -0.98 -22.73 15.06
CA ASP A 109 0.09 -21.79 15.39
C ASP A 109 0.83 -21.31 14.15
N GLY A 110 0.95 -20.01 14.01
CA GLY A 110 1.60 -19.39 12.87
C GLY A 110 1.32 -17.89 12.78
N ILE A 111 1.51 -17.35 11.59
CA ILE A 111 1.34 -15.93 11.30
C ILE A 111 0.63 -15.71 9.95
N LEU A 112 0.08 -14.52 9.77
CA LEU A 112 -0.32 -14.02 8.46
C LEU A 112 0.91 -13.40 7.76
N SER A 113 1.12 -13.76 6.50
CA SER A 113 2.23 -13.23 5.71
C SER A 113 2.06 -11.73 5.44
N ALA A 114 3.12 -10.95 5.62
CA ALA A 114 3.17 -9.56 5.16
C ALA A 114 3.73 -9.45 3.73
N ILE A 115 4.16 -10.55 3.13
CA ILE A 115 4.70 -10.64 1.76
C ILE A 115 3.62 -11.12 0.80
N ASP A 116 3.01 -12.26 1.09
CA ASP A 116 1.84 -12.78 0.38
C ASP A 116 0.57 -12.20 1.04
N CYS A 117 0.32 -10.95 0.75
CA CYS A 117 -0.69 -10.14 1.42
C CYS A 117 -1.26 -9.10 0.47
N VAL A 118 -2.58 -8.99 0.45
CA VAL A 118 -3.31 -7.92 -0.25
C VAL A 118 -3.97 -7.03 0.78
N VAL A 119 -3.70 -5.73 0.70
CA VAL A 119 -4.29 -4.72 1.58
C VAL A 119 -5.16 -3.78 0.74
N LYS A 120 -6.42 -3.62 1.14
CA LYS A 120 -7.38 -2.73 0.48
C LYS A 120 -8.04 -1.81 1.48
N LEU A 121 -8.25 -0.55 1.08
CA LEU A 121 -9.07 0.41 1.80
C LEU A 121 -10.18 0.88 0.86
N GLU A 122 -11.43 0.63 1.26
CA GLU A 122 -12.62 0.94 0.47
C GLU A 122 -13.56 1.85 1.27
N LYS A 123 -14.28 2.71 0.56
CA LYS A 123 -15.31 3.56 1.15
C LYS A 123 -16.66 2.85 1.06
N LYS A 124 -17.35 2.74 2.19
CA LYS A 124 -18.73 2.23 2.28
C LYS A 124 -19.58 3.23 3.06
N GLY A 125 -20.27 4.13 2.36
CA GLY A 125 -20.98 5.25 3.00
C GLY A 125 -20.00 6.14 3.76
N GLU A 126 -20.24 6.33 5.04
CA GLU A 126 -19.36 7.08 5.96
C GLU A 126 -18.31 6.18 6.64
N ARG A 127 -18.14 4.95 6.18
CA ARG A 127 -17.20 3.99 6.76
C ARG A 127 -16.03 3.71 5.81
N GLY A 128 -14.83 3.57 6.38
CA GLY A 128 -13.68 2.97 5.71
C GLY A 128 -13.65 1.47 6.02
N VAL A 129 -13.53 0.63 4.98
CA VAL A 129 -13.36 -0.82 5.13
C VAL A 129 -11.93 -1.18 4.77
N LEU A 130 -11.15 -1.59 5.78
CA LEU A 130 -9.78 -2.06 5.61
C LEU A 130 -9.80 -3.60 5.58
N THR A 131 -9.33 -4.16 4.47
CA THR A 131 -9.20 -5.60 4.30
C THR A 131 -7.73 -5.98 4.23
N ILE A 132 -7.34 -6.97 5.00
CA ILE A 132 -6.01 -7.61 4.95
C ILE A 132 -6.26 -9.08 4.62
N ASP A 133 -5.92 -9.45 3.38
CA ASP A 133 -6.04 -10.82 2.86
C ASP A 133 -4.62 -11.37 2.72
N ALA A 134 -4.25 -12.30 3.60
CA ALA A 134 -2.89 -12.77 3.73
C ALA A 134 -2.82 -14.28 3.87
N LYS A 135 -1.80 -14.87 3.24
CA LYS A 135 -1.51 -16.29 3.38
C LYS A 135 -1.10 -16.62 4.81
N PHE A 136 -1.69 -17.68 5.38
CA PHE A 136 -1.27 -18.21 6.67
C PHE A 136 0.01 -19.03 6.54
N LEU A 137 0.97 -18.80 7.44
CA LEU A 137 2.25 -19.50 7.51
C LEU A 137 2.38 -20.18 8.86
N HIS A 138 2.47 -21.52 8.84
CA HIS A 138 2.68 -22.32 10.04
C HIS A 138 4.10 -22.15 10.60
N TYR A 139 4.25 -22.07 11.92
CA TYR A 139 5.53 -22.29 12.56
C TYR A 139 5.94 -23.76 12.42
N LYS A 140 7.24 -23.98 12.20
CA LYS A 140 7.77 -25.35 12.19
C LYS A 140 7.89 -25.88 13.61
N GLU A 141 7.52 -27.12 13.77
CA GLU A 141 7.88 -27.90 14.95
C GLU A 141 9.29 -28.48 14.76
N PHE A 142 10.09 -28.40 15.79
CA PHE A 142 11.48 -28.92 15.80
C PHE A 142 11.64 -30.09 16.77
#